data_b5bcd3d3f6f269241c67cc4c5ecf3bbb
#
_entry.id   b5bcd3d3f6f269241c67cc4c5ecf3bbb
#
_cell.length_a   1.000
_cell.length_b   1.000
_cell.length_c   1.000
_cell.angle_alpha   90.00
_cell.angle_beta   90.00
_cell.angle_gamma   90.00
#
_symmetry.space_group_name_H-M   'P 1'
#
loop_
_entity.id
_entity.type
_entity.pdbx_description
1 polymer ?
#
loop_
_entity_poly.entity_id
_entity_poly.type
_entity_poly.pdbx_seq_one_letter_code
_entity_poly.pdbx_strand_id
1 'polypeptide(L)'
;MSSMKKLINDVEVGRGKIVITAMVDKVVQTGGPTVFVVNDGTGNLSLKGFIGPGQRAYPEIEGGMVVKATVIIGEFQGETEGEIVKIEQIEGSAVQAFLKSVEKIERERAKVEPIEFLVKNKILDKMHDRFIEAAFQIRLAIIQNRPIIVRHHNDCDGYSSGFALERAILPLIVEQHGSEKSAWEYFVRAPCSAPFYEIDDSIRDTASSLRAVAKFSNKMPLIVIADNGSGPEDLMAIKQGKVHGADFIVVDHHGFDKDVISKEVLAHINPHLIDESGSELSAGMLCVELARFIRKDTENIIQIAAMAGYADKIDLAAPETMKAYLKSAEKEGYGKTLLSDISLVIDYVSTKLRFMECREYIEVLFGEPKDKQKALVNLMAPYIKDLDAKGLAIGKSNSSTEVLGKITFQTIDVNATFPGFGFFPKPGRSVSLIHDNLQKEKKVTSLVTAGIMPTAITMRATNEADFSVHGLIEFLKKKTPDAFISGGGHKNAGAISFLPYKKDEVVEGLKEFISNL
;
A
#
# COMPACT_ATOMS: atom_id res chain seq x y z
N MET A 1 0.68 32.14 -42.50
CA MET A 1 0.33 32.37 -41.08
C MET A 1 1.41 31.71 -40.25
N SER A 2 2.12 32.46 -39.42
CA SER A 2 3.14 31.91 -38.49
C SER A 2 2.44 30.99 -37.50
N SER A 3 2.83 29.71 -37.42
CA SER A 3 2.32 28.78 -36.44
C SER A 3 2.85 29.21 -35.04
N MET A 4 1.93 29.47 -34.12
CA MET A 4 2.29 29.92 -32.78
C MET A 4 2.81 28.72 -31.93
N LYS A 5 3.98 28.85 -31.32
CA LYS A 5 4.49 27.85 -30.39
C LYS A 5 3.68 27.92 -29.08
N LYS A 6 3.10 26.79 -28.64
CA LYS A 6 2.32 26.68 -27.41
C LYS A 6 2.85 25.55 -26.52
N LEU A 7 2.65 25.66 -25.23
CA LEU A 7 2.78 24.57 -24.27
C LEU A 7 1.49 23.74 -24.27
N ILE A 8 1.58 22.47 -23.91
CA ILE A 8 0.43 21.54 -23.95
C ILE A 8 -0.70 22.03 -23.04
N ASN A 9 -0.39 22.55 -21.86
CA ASN A 9 -1.41 23.06 -20.94
C ASN A 9 -2.13 24.33 -21.43
N ASP A 10 -1.56 25.04 -22.42
CA ASP A 10 -2.13 26.26 -23.01
C ASP A 10 -2.87 25.98 -24.34
N VAL A 11 -3.07 24.70 -24.65
CA VAL A 11 -3.70 24.29 -25.92
C VAL A 11 -5.21 24.39 -25.81
N GLU A 12 -5.83 25.03 -26.79
CA GLU A 12 -7.27 25.16 -26.90
C GLU A 12 -7.76 24.60 -28.25
N VAL A 13 -8.96 24.03 -28.24
CA VAL A 13 -9.62 23.56 -29.46
C VAL A 13 -9.80 24.69 -30.47
N GLY A 14 -9.35 24.48 -31.70
CA GLY A 14 -9.44 25.52 -32.73
C GLY A 14 -8.92 25.07 -34.10
N ARG A 15 -9.33 25.78 -35.16
CA ARG A 15 -8.96 25.45 -36.55
C ARG A 15 -7.55 25.91 -36.95
N GLY A 16 -6.83 26.60 -36.09
CA GLY A 16 -5.47 27.08 -36.33
C GLY A 16 -4.42 26.00 -36.18
N LYS A 17 -3.35 26.06 -36.97
CA LYS A 17 -2.17 25.21 -36.79
C LYS A 17 -1.32 25.77 -35.66
N ILE A 18 -1.02 24.95 -34.69
CA ILE A 18 -0.07 25.26 -33.60
C ILE A 18 1.16 24.39 -33.71
N VAL A 19 2.25 24.82 -33.09
CA VAL A 19 3.49 24.04 -32.96
C VAL A 19 3.74 23.73 -31.52
N ILE A 20 3.91 22.45 -31.21
CA ILE A 20 4.34 21.96 -29.89
C ILE A 20 5.70 21.30 -30.02
N THR A 21 6.49 21.39 -28.94
CA THR A 21 7.71 20.60 -28.74
C THR A 21 7.47 19.72 -27.51
N ALA A 22 7.56 18.42 -27.68
CA ALA A 22 7.23 17.48 -26.63
C ALA A 22 8.05 16.19 -26.76
N MET A 23 8.18 15.44 -25.68
CA MET A 23 8.68 14.08 -25.69
C MET A 23 7.53 13.12 -26.00
N VAL A 24 7.78 12.15 -26.87
CA VAL A 24 6.85 11.05 -27.12
C VAL A 24 6.91 10.10 -25.94
N ASP A 25 5.86 10.06 -25.14
CA ASP A 25 5.78 9.19 -23.97
C ASP A 25 5.39 7.76 -24.38
N LYS A 26 4.42 7.66 -25.30
CA LYS A 26 3.83 6.38 -25.72
C LYS A 26 3.37 6.44 -27.17
N VAL A 27 3.49 5.31 -27.88
CA VAL A 27 2.95 5.16 -29.24
C VAL A 27 2.03 3.95 -29.30
N VAL A 28 0.79 4.17 -29.71
CA VAL A 28 -0.23 3.12 -29.80
C VAL A 28 -0.76 3.02 -31.22
N GLN A 29 -0.64 1.83 -31.82
CA GLN A 29 -1.32 1.55 -33.09
C GLN A 29 -2.74 1.07 -32.79
N THR A 30 -3.72 1.82 -33.28
CA THR A 30 -5.14 1.43 -33.20
C THR A 30 -5.59 0.77 -34.50
N GLY A 31 -6.82 0.31 -34.56
CA GLY A 31 -7.45 -0.12 -35.82
C GLY A 31 -7.69 1.02 -36.82
N GLY A 32 -7.56 2.28 -36.38
CA GLY A 32 -7.62 3.51 -37.15
C GLY A 32 -6.25 4.22 -37.17
N PRO A 33 -6.14 5.43 -36.54
CA PRO A 33 -4.91 6.21 -36.54
C PRO A 33 -3.83 5.58 -35.62
N THR A 34 -2.57 5.98 -35.84
CA THR A 34 -1.50 5.85 -34.87
C THR A 34 -1.63 7.00 -33.86
N VAL A 35 -1.65 6.68 -32.58
CA VAL A 35 -1.74 7.67 -31.49
C VAL A 35 -0.38 7.82 -30.84
N PHE A 36 0.13 9.04 -30.79
CA PHE A 36 1.35 9.44 -30.10
C PHE A 36 0.92 10.24 -28.85
N VAL A 37 1.10 9.69 -27.68
CA VAL A 37 0.92 10.45 -26.43
C VAL A 37 2.21 11.22 -26.19
N VAL A 38 2.12 12.54 -26.13
CA VAL A 38 3.29 13.41 -25.97
C VAL A 38 3.17 14.24 -24.70
N ASN A 39 4.32 14.58 -24.09
CA ASN A 39 4.45 15.34 -22.86
C ASN A 39 5.53 16.42 -22.98
N ASP A 40 5.26 17.63 -22.48
CA ASP A 40 6.22 18.74 -22.42
C ASP A 40 6.54 19.20 -20.99
N GLY A 41 6.12 18.41 -19.99
CA GLY A 41 6.21 18.71 -18.56
C GLY A 41 5.00 19.48 -18.03
N THR A 42 4.24 20.18 -18.89
CA THR A 42 3.03 20.91 -18.46
C THR A 42 1.79 20.03 -18.49
N GLY A 43 1.74 19.03 -19.37
CA GLY A 43 0.62 18.11 -19.52
C GLY A 43 0.86 17.06 -20.59
N ASN A 44 -0.16 16.22 -20.81
CA ASN A 44 -0.19 15.21 -21.87
C ASN A 44 -1.13 15.64 -23.00
N LEU A 45 -0.79 15.25 -24.23
CA LEU A 45 -1.66 15.43 -25.40
C LEU A 45 -1.56 14.22 -26.32
N SER A 46 -2.71 13.70 -26.75
CA SER A 46 -2.77 12.65 -27.77
C SER A 46 -2.70 13.25 -29.16
N LEU A 47 -1.69 12.86 -29.95
CA LEU A 47 -1.53 13.27 -31.34
C LEU A 47 -1.90 12.11 -32.27
N LYS A 48 -2.74 12.35 -33.25
CA LYS A 48 -3.20 11.35 -34.21
C LYS A 48 -2.54 11.53 -35.58
N GLY A 49 -1.86 10.49 -36.06
CA GLY A 49 -1.37 10.36 -37.42
C GLY A 49 -2.20 9.32 -38.16
N PHE A 50 -2.69 9.65 -39.37
CA PHE A 50 -3.49 8.72 -40.15
C PHE A 50 -3.02 8.66 -41.58
N ILE A 51 -2.70 7.45 -42.07
CA ILE A 51 -2.36 7.15 -43.47
C ILE A 51 -3.27 6.08 -44.07
N GLY A 52 -3.93 5.29 -43.21
CA GLY A 52 -4.87 4.23 -43.57
C GLY A 52 -5.25 3.40 -42.33
N PRO A 53 -6.41 2.70 -42.35
CA PRO A 53 -6.84 1.88 -41.24
C PRO A 53 -5.79 0.83 -40.84
N GLY A 54 -5.40 0.82 -39.55
CA GLY A 54 -4.41 -0.11 -39.01
C GLY A 54 -2.97 0.05 -39.50
N GLN A 55 -2.69 1.09 -40.28
CA GLN A 55 -1.35 1.38 -40.82
C GLN A 55 -0.61 2.36 -39.90
N ARG A 56 0.65 2.02 -39.60
CA ARG A 56 1.52 2.85 -38.77
C ARG A 56 1.89 4.14 -39.48
N ALA A 57 1.39 5.28 -39.01
CA ALA A 57 1.85 6.59 -39.42
C ALA A 57 3.17 6.93 -38.71
N TYR A 58 4.09 7.61 -39.40
CA TYR A 58 5.39 8.06 -38.90
C TYR A 58 6.16 6.93 -38.18
N PRO A 59 6.51 5.85 -38.90
CA PRO A 59 7.18 4.67 -38.28
C PRO A 59 8.55 4.99 -37.68
N GLU A 60 9.17 6.09 -38.12
CA GLU A 60 10.44 6.61 -37.58
C GLU A 60 10.31 7.28 -36.22
N ILE A 61 9.10 7.59 -35.76
CA ILE A 61 8.87 8.22 -34.44
C ILE A 61 8.54 7.14 -33.40
N GLU A 62 9.35 7.06 -32.36
CA GLU A 62 9.25 6.09 -31.29
C GLU A 62 9.12 6.75 -29.90
N GLY A 63 8.74 5.98 -28.90
CA GLY A 63 8.72 6.39 -27.48
C GLY A 63 10.10 6.85 -27.01
N GLY A 64 10.14 7.90 -26.20
CA GLY A 64 11.37 8.54 -25.69
C GLY A 64 11.97 9.60 -26.61
N MET A 65 11.52 9.72 -27.87
CA MET A 65 12.00 10.75 -28.78
C MET A 65 11.41 12.12 -28.46
N VAL A 66 12.21 13.17 -28.62
CA VAL A 66 11.73 14.56 -28.55
C VAL A 66 11.36 15.00 -29.96
N VAL A 67 10.14 15.51 -30.12
CA VAL A 67 9.58 15.88 -31.41
C VAL A 67 9.09 17.32 -31.44
N LYS A 68 9.11 17.90 -32.63
CA LYS A 68 8.42 19.14 -32.97
C LYS A 68 7.24 18.80 -33.88
N ALA A 69 6.03 18.97 -33.36
CA ALA A 69 4.81 18.64 -34.08
C ALA A 69 4.03 19.90 -34.43
N THR A 70 3.58 20.01 -35.69
CA THR A 70 2.58 20.97 -36.12
C THR A 70 1.25 20.23 -36.15
N VAL A 71 0.27 20.72 -35.39
CA VAL A 71 -0.99 20.03 -35.18
C VAL A 71 -2.20 20.97 -35.29
N ILE A 72 -3.35 20.40 -35.57
CA ILE A 72 -4.67 21.05 -35.46
C ILE A 72 -5.36 20.41 -34.25
N ILE A 73 -5.83 21.25 -33.33
CA ILE A 73 -6.44 20.74 -32.08
C ILE A 73 -7.94 20.59 -32.26
N GLY A 74 -8.43 19.40 -31.98
CA GLY A 74 -9.84 19.03 -31.98
C GLY A 74 -10.26 18.38 -30.67
N GLU A 75 -11.50 17.92 -30.64
CA GLU A 75 -12.08 17.16 -29.54
C GLU A 75 -12.70 15.87 -30.09
N PHE A 76 -12.46 14.77 -29.42
CA PHE A 76 -13.06 13.48 -29.74
C PHE A 76 -13.47 12.74 -28.45
N GLN A 77 -14.77 12.42 -28.37
CA GLN A 77 -15.36 11.76 -27.17
C GLN A 77 -15.12 12.51 -25.84
N GLY A 78 -15.06 13.86 -25.90
CA GLY A 78 -14.81 14.69 -24.73
C GLY A 78 -13.33 14.85 -24.36
N GLU A 79 -12.40 14.25 -25.10
CA GLU A 79 -10.96 14.37 -24.91
C GLU A 79 -10.35 15.31 -25.96
N THR A 80 -9.45 16.21 -25.52
CA THR A 80 -8.69 17.09 -26.43
C THR A 80 -7.60 16.30 -27.12
N GLU A 81 -7.50 16.42 -28.46
CA GLU A 81 -6.52 15.71 -29.27
C GLU A 81 -5.96 16.60 -30.42
N GLY A 82 -4.77 16.24 -30.90
CA GLY A 82 -4.13 16.92 -32.01
C GLY A 82 -4.07 16.05 -33.27
N GLU A 83 -4.58 16.56 -34.42
CA GLU A 83 -4.32 15.94 -35.73
C GLU A 83 -2.95 16.40 -36.23
N ILE A 84 -2.05 15.45 -36.53
CA ILE A 84 -0.69 15.74 -36.99
C ILE A 84 -0.72 16.23 -38.45
N VAL A 85 -0.25 17.44 -38.65
CA VAL A 85 0.03 18.00 -40.00
C VAL A 85 1.48 17.71 -40.41
N LYS A 86 2.41 17.81 -39.45
CA LYS A 86 3.84 17.52 -39.61
C LYS A 86 4.42 17.17 -38.27
N ILE A 87 5.30 16.17 -38.23
CA ILE A 87 6.07 15.81 -37.04
C ILE A 87 7.52 15.55 -37.44
N GLU A 88 8.46 16.02 -36.67
CA GLU A 88 9.89 15.90 -36.91
C GLU A 88 10.61 15.60 -35.57
N GLN A 89 11.56 14.69 -35.60
CA GLN A 89 12.44 14.44 -34.45
C GLN A 89 13.37 15.64 -34.25
N ILE A 90 13.60 15.99 -32.98
CA ILE A 90 14.64 16.94 -32.58
C ILE A 90 15.88 16.14 -32.15
N GLU A 91 17.07 16.61 -32.53
CA GLU A 91 18.32 15.93 -32.25
C GLU A 91 19.36 16.87 -31.60
N GLY A 92 20.45 16.30 -31.09
CA GLY A 92 21.60 17.04 -30.59
C GLY A 92 21.36 17.77 -29.27
N SER A 93 22.01 18.91 -29.10
CA SER A 93 22.00 19.69 -27.85
C SER A 93 20.62 20.24 -27.47
N ALA A 94 19.73 20.42 -28.46
CA ALA A 94 18.36 20.88 -28.23
C ALA A 94 17.52 19.88 -27.43
N VAL A 95 17.77 18.57 -27.58
CA VAL A 95 17.12 17.51 -26.77
C VAL A 95 17.48 17.67 -25.31
N GLN A 96 18.76 17.83 -24.99
CA GLN A 96 19.22 17.96 -23.58
C GLN A 96 18.66 19.22 -22.92
N ALA A 97 18.61 20.33 -23.65
CA ALA A 97 18.02 21.58 -23.16
C ALA A 97 16.50 21.41 -22.89
N PHE A 98 15.80 20.72 -23.80
CA PHE A 98 14.38 20.42 -23.63
C PHE A 98 14.12 19.53 -22.41
N LEU A 99 14.84 18.40 -22.29
CA LEU A 99 14.67 17.46 -21.17
C LEU A 99 14.92 18.12 -19.81
N LYS A 100 15.96 18.96 -19.69
CA LYS A 100 16.21 19.75 -18.46
C LYS A 100 15.05 20.73 -18.16
N SER A 101 14.45 21.32 -19.20
CA SER A 101 13.28 22.19 -19.01
C SER A 101 12.08 21.40 -18.52
N VAL A 102 11.81 20.24 -19.10
CA VAL A 102 10.73 19.33 -18.70
C VAL A 102 10.92 18.90 -17.24
N GLU A 103 12.11 18.40 -16.86
CA GLU A 103 12.41 18.00 -15.49
C GLU A 103 12.15 19.13 -14.49
N LYS A 104 12.56 20.35 -14.83
CA LYS A 104 12.32 21.51 -13.96
C LYS A 104 10.82 21.78 -13.77
N ILE A 105 10.04 21.73 -14.86
CA ILE A 105 8.58 21.95 -14.82
C ILE A 105 7.90 20.86 -14.01
N GLU A 106 8.24 19.59 -14.26
CA GLU A 106 7.67 18.44 -13.55
C GLU A 106 7.92 18.54 -12.03
N ARG A 107 9.16 18.84 -11.63
CA ARG A 107 9.52 19.02 -10.22
C ARG A 107 8.80 20.20 -9.57
N GLU A 108 8.61 21.31 -10.31
CA GLU A 108 7.85 22.47 -9.79
C GLU A 108 6.37 22.11 -9.60
N ARG A 109 5.75 21.41 -10.54
CA ARG A 109 4.36 20.92 -10.43
C ARG A 109 4.18 19.88 -9.32
N ALA A 110 5.21 19.08 -9.04
CA ALA A 110 5.19 18.06 -8.00
C ALA A 110 5.34 18.63 -6.59
N LYS A 111 5.74 19.90 -6.43
CA LYS A 111 5.91 20.52 -5.11
C LYS A 111 4.67 20.36 -4.24
N VAL A 112 4.93 20.07 -2.98
CA VAL A 112 3.92 19.88 -1.94
C VAL A 112 3.97 21.10 -1.03
N GLU A 113 2.82 21.75 -0.84
CA GLU A 113 2.70 22.78 0.18
C GLU A 113 2.60 22.14 1.56
N PRO A 114 3.36 22.61 2.56
CA PRO A 114 3.22 22.13 3.93
C PRO A 114 1.79 22.37 4.43
N ILE A 115 1.20 21.34 5.03
CA ILE A 115 -0.13 21.40 5.64
C ILE A 115 -0.07 20.90 7.08
N GLU A 116 -1.02 21.32 7.90
CA GLU A 116 -1.18 20.78 9.25
C GLU A 116 -1.78 19.37 9.20
N PHE A 117 -1.32 18.49 10.10
CA PHE A 117 -1.93 17.18 10.32
C PHE A 117 -3.37 17.30 10.86
N LEU A 118 -4.18 16.26 10.67
CA LEU A 118 -5.55 16.20 11.20
C LEU A 118 -5.60 16.32 12.72
N VAL A 119 -4.58 15.82 13.37
CA VAL A 119 -4.44 15.81 14.82
C VAL A 119 -3.08 16.34 15.25
N LYS A 120 -3.02 17.01 16.39
CA LYS A 120 -1.75 17.41 17.01
C LYS A 120 -1.08 16.18 17.62
N ASN A 121 0.04 15.77 17.06
CA ASN A 121 0.82 14.64 17.54
C ASN A 121 2.32 14.90 17.31
N LYS A 122 3.13 14.77 18.37
CA LYS A 122 4.57 15.07 18.32
C LYS A 122 5.36 14.16 17.38
N ILE A 123 4.90 12.90 17.19
CA ILE A 123 5.54 11.95 16.27
C ILE A 123 5.32 12.42 14.84
N LEU A 124 4.09 12.79 14.48
CA LEU A 124 3.77 13.35 13.16
C LEU A 124 4.60 14.61 12.90
N ASP A 125 4.65 15.55 13.85
CA ASP A 125 5.41 16.79 13.69
C ASP A 125 6.90 16.54 13.41
N LYS A 126 7.51 15.55 14.08
CA LYS A 126 8.91 15.16 13.83
C LYS A 126 9.13 14.49 12.46
N MET A 127 8.10 13.88 11.89
CA MET A 127 8.18 13.23 10.58
C MET A 127 7.72 14.11 9.42
N HIS A 128 7.33 15.37 9.66
CA HIS A 128 6.69 16.25 8.67
C HIS A 128 7.42 16.28 7.32
N ASP A 129 8.75 16.42 7.32
CA ASP A 129 9.55 16.48 6.09
C ASP A 129 9.50 15.15 5.30
N ARG A 130 9.35 14.01 5.99
CA ARG A 130 9.20 12.70 5.35
C ARG A 130 7.86 12.58 4.60
N PHE A 131 6.79 13.19 5.15
CA PHE A 131 5.50 13.26 4.45
C PHE A 131 5.58 14.14 3.20
N ILE A 132 6.25 15.29 3.28
CA ILE A 132 6.48 16.16 2.13
C ILE A 132 7.25 15.41 1.03
N GLU A 133 8.35 14.73 1.40
CA GLU A 133 9.16 13.99 0.43
C GLU A 133 8.37 12.84 -0.21
N ALA A 134 7.67 12.02 0.57
CA ALA A 134 6.87 10.92 0.04
C ALA A 134 5.76 11.42 -0.90
N ALA A 135 5.03 12.47 -0.51
CA ALA A 135 4.00 13.08 -1.34
C ALA A 135 4.58 13.69 -2.62
N PHE A 136 5.75 14.35 -2.53
CA PHE A 136 6.46 14.90 -3.68
C PHE A 136 6.81 13.79 -4.69
N GLN A 137 7.39 12.68 -4.23
CA GLN A 137 7.79 11.57 -5.09
C GLN A 137 6.58 10.89 -5.76
N ILE A 138 5.46 10.75 -5.04
CA ILE A 138 4.20 10.21 -5.61
C ILE A 138 3.65 11.16 -6.70
N ARG A 139 3.56 12.46 -6.40
CA ARG A 139 3.10 13.46 -7.39
C ARG A 139 4.00 13.51 -8.61
N LEU A 140 5.32 13.46 -8.41
CA LEU A 140 6.30 13.46 -9.49
C LEU A 140 6.13 12.23 -10.40
N ALA A 141 5.94 11.04 -9.82
CA ALA A 141 5.70 9.81 -10.58
C ALA A 141 4.42 9.91 -11.43
N ILE A 142 3.32 10.47 -10.88
CA ILE A 142 2.07 10.70 -11.63
C ILE A 142 2.32 11.66 -12.81
N ILE A 143 2.97 12.80 -12.56
CA ILE A 143 3.28 13.81 -13.58
C ILE A 143 4.17 13.23 -14.70
N GLN A 144 5.07 12.32 -14.34
CA GLN A 144 5.94 11.60 -15.26
C GLN A 144 5.26 10.41 -15.97
N ASN A 145 3.95 10.23 -15.79
CA ASN A 145 3.18 9.11 -16.35
C ASN A 145 3.73 7.73 -15.95
N ARG A 146 4.23 7.61 -14.74
CA ARG A 146 4.64 6.32 -14.17
C ARG A 146 3.44 5.67 -13.49
N PRO A 147 3.18 4.37 -13.73
CA PRO A 147 2.17 3.64 -12.97
C PRO A 147 2.51 3.63 -11.47
N ILE A 148 1.47 3.69 -10.65
CA ILE A 148 1.58 3.57 -9.20
C ILE A 148 1.03 2.20 -8.78
N ILE A 149 1.81 1.43 -8.05
CA ILE A 149 1.35 0.19 -7.42
C ILE A 149 1.35 0.42 -5.91
N VAL A 150 0.21 0.24 -5.26
CA VAL A 150 0.10 0.25 -3.80
C VAL A 150 -0.01 -1.18 -3.30
N ARG A 151 1.00 -1.64 -2.57
CA ARG A 151 0.99 -2.91 -1.85
C ARG A 151 0.76 -2.65 -0.38
N HIS A 152 -0.10 -3.44 0.26
CA HIS A 152 -0.42 -3.24 1.66
C HIS A 152 -0.63 -4.57 2.39
N HIS A 153 -0.55 -4.57 3.71
CA HIS A 153 -0.87 -5.73 4.53
C HIS A 153 -2.33 -6.18 4.31
N ASN A 154 -2.59 -7.48 4.50
CA ASN A 154 -3.90 -8.07 4.24
C ASN A 154 -4.78 -8.10 5.51
N ASP A 155 -4.98 -6.94 6.13
CA ASP A 155 -5.89 -6.72 7.26
C ASP A 155 -6.54 -5.34 7.19
N CYS A 156 -7.26 -4.94 8.23
CA CYS A 156 -8.01 -3.68 8.20
C CYS A 156 -7.10 -2.45 8.15
N ASP A 157 -5.94 -2.45 8.82
CA ASP A 157 -5.01 -1.32 8.79
C ASP A 157 -4.36 -1.19 7.41
N GLY A 158 -3.92 -2.30 6.81
CA GLY A 158 -3.37 -2.31 5.46
C GLY A 158 -4.39 -1.90 4.39
N TYR A 159 -5.63 -2.41 4.44
CA TYR A 159 -6.69 -1.96 3.53
C TYR A 159 -7.01 -0.48 3.71
N SER A 160 -7.01 0.03 4.95
CA SER A 160 -7.18 1.44 5.27
C SER A 160 -6.07 2.29 4.66
N SER A 161 -4.83 1.83 4.81
CA SER A 161 -3.64 2.45 4.21
C SER A 161 -3.75 2.55 2.70
N GLY A 162 -4.02 1.42 2.04
CA GLY A 162 -4.13 1.35 0.59
C GLY A 162 -5.27 2.19 0.04
N PHE A 163 -6.44 2.17 0.68
CA PHE A 163 -7.60 2.93 0.23
C PHE A 163 -7.42 4.44 0.41
N ALA A 164 -6.83 4.89 1.52
CA ALA A 164 -6.54 6.31 1.72
C ALA A 164 -5.61 6.87 0.63
N LEU A 165 -4.57 6.12 0.27
CA LEU A 165 -3.66 6.48 -0.82
C LEU A 165 -4.37 6.48 -2.18
N GLU A 166 -5.19 5.46 -2.47
CA GLU A 166 -5.99 5.39 -3.70
C GLU A 166 -6.85 6.63 -3.89
N ARG A 167 -7.53 7.11 -2.84
CA ARG A 167 -8.41 8.30 -2.87
C ARG A 167 -7.66 9.59 -3.21
N ALA A 168 -6.40 9.70 -2.84
CA ALA A 168 -5.59 10.86 -3.18
C ALA A 168 -4.95 10.75 -4.58
N ILE A 169 -4.54 9.53 -4.97
CA ILE A 169 -3.75 9.29 -6.19
C ILE A 169 -4.62 9.25 -7.43
N LEU A 170 -5.76 8.52 -7.40
CA LEU A 170 -6.59 8.32 -8.58
C LEU A 170 -7.06 9.62 -9.24
N PRO A 171 -7.59 10.63 -8.52
CA PRO A 171 -8.00 11.88 -9.14
C PRO A 171 -6.85 12.60 -9.85
N LEU A 172 -5.64 12.57 -9.29
CA LEU A 172 -4.45 13.17 -9.91
C LEU A 172 -4.04 12.44 -11.20
N ILE A 173 -4.19 11.11 -11.25
CA ILE A 173 -3.97 10.32 -12.46
C ILE A 173 -4.99 10.70 -13.53
N VAL A 174 -6.28 10.80 -13.17
CA VAL A 174 -7.34 11.20 -14.09
C VAL A 174 -7.10 12.62 -14.61
N GLU A 175 -6.75 13.57 -13.75
CA GLU A 175 -6.38 14.94 -14.12
C GLU A 175 -5.18 14.99 -15.07
N GLN A 176 -4.12 14.20 -14.81
CA GLN A 176 -2.90 14.16 -15.63
C GLN A 176 -3.15 13.60 -17.03
N HIS A 177 -4.05 12.63 -17.16
CA HIS A 177 -4.31 11.94 -18.44
C HIS A 177 -5.60 12.39 -19.14
N GLY A 178 -6.45 13.18 -18.49
CA GLY A 178 -7.73 13.65 -19.03
C GLY A 178 -8.77 12.55 -19.28
N SER A 179 -8.62 11.38 -18.66
CA SER A 179 -9.50 10.23 -18.91
C SER A 179 -9.68 9.36 -17.66
N GLU A 180 -10.93 9.02 -17.33
CA GLU A 180 -11.28 8.07 -16.26
C GLU A 180 -10.67 6.67 -16.47
N LYS A 181 -10.45 6.27 -17.73
CA LYS A 181 -9.84 4.97 -18.07
C LYS A 181 -8.40 4.88 -17.61
N SER A 182 -7.71 6.00 -17.46
CA SER A 182 -6.31 6.04 -16.98
C SER A 182 -6.15 5.47 -15.58
N ALA A 183 -7.20 5.52 -14.75
CA ALA A 183 -7.21 4.92 -13.42
C ALA A 183 -6.87 3.42 -13.45
N TRP A 184 -7.36 2.68 -14.46
CA TRP A 184 -7.09 1.25 -14.62
C TRP A 184 -5.73 0.92 -15.23
N GLU A 185 -5.16 1.85 -15.96
CA GLU A 185 -3.87 1.66 -16.62
C GLU A 185 -2.70 2.05 -15.70
N TYR A 186 -2.88 3.13 -14.92
CA TYR A 186 -1.79 3.74 -14.16
C TYR A 186 -1.88 3.52 -12.65
N PHE A 187 -2.87 2.78 -12.17
CA PHE A 187 -3.01 2.48 -10.74
C PHE A 187 -3.43 1.04 -10.47
N VAL A 188 -2.72 0.41 -9.53
CA VAL A 188 -3.06 -0.91 -8.98
C VAL A 188 -2.93 -0.84 -7.46
N ARG A 189 -3.91 -1.38 -6.73
CA ARG A 189 -3.84 -1.62 -5.29
C ARG A 189 -4.15 -3.07 -5.00
N ALA A 190 -3.28 -3.74 -4.29
CA ALA A 190 -3.46 -5.14 -3.92
C ALA A 190 -2.78 -5.47 -2.59
N PRO A 191 -3.36 -6.39 -1.79
CA PRO A 191 -2.71 -6.86 -0.57
C PRO A 191 -1.45 -7.67 -0.90
N CYS A 192 -0.49 -7.66 0.02
CA CYS A 192 0.66 -8.55 0.01
C CYS A 192 0.26 -10.00 0.29
N SER A 193 1.03 -10.94 -0.19
CA SER A 193 0.82 -12.38 0.00
C SER A 193 1.08 -12.81 1.44
N ALA A 194 2.01 -12.14 2.13
CA ALA A 194 2.43 -12.35 3.50
C ALA A 194 2.30 -11.04 4.32
N PRO A 195 2.55 -11.08 5.64
CA PRO A 195 2.63 -9.86 6.48
C PRO A 195 3.82 -8.94 6.17
N PHE A 196 4.47 -9.10 5.03
CA PHE A 196 5.58 -8.30 4.52
C PHE A 196 5.57 -8.36 2.99
N TYR A 197 6.34 -7.48 2.33
CA TYR A 197 6.45 -7.46 0.87
C TYR A 197 7.41 -8.57 0.40
N GLU A 198 6.86 -9.71 0.02
CA GLU A 198 7.63 -10.88 -0.38
C GLU A 198 8.24 -10.76 -1.76
N ILE A 199 9.30 -11.56 -1.99
CA ILE A 199 9.94 -11.69 -3.30
C ILE A 199 8.93 -12.12 -4.39
N ASP A 200 7.94 -12.93 -4.04
CA ASP A 200 6.88 -13.39 -4.95
C ASP A 200 5.98 -12.24 -5.40
N ASP A 201 5.62 -11.32 -4.49
CA ASP A 201 4.86 -10.11 -4.84
C ASP A 201 5.67 -9.20 -5.77
N SER A 202 6.96 -9.00 -5.44
CA SER A 202 7.86 -8.21 -6.27
C SER A 202 8.06 -8.79 -7.68
N ILE A 203 8.19 -10.11 -7.80
CA ILE A 203 8.29 -10.80 -9.11
C ILE A 203 6.99 -10.60 -9.92
N ARG A 204 5.81 -10.73 -9.30
CA ARG A 204 4.52 -10.53 -9.97
C ARG A 204 4.36 -9.10 -10.45
N ASP A 205 4.67 -8.13 -9.60
CA ASP A 205 4.62 -6.70 -9.94
C ASP A 205 5.58 -6.36 -11.08
N THR A 206 6.81 -6.83 -10.97
CA THR A 206 7.85 -6.63 -11.99
C THR A 206 7.46 -7.27 -13.33
N ALA A 207 7.02 -8.53 -13.31
CA ALA A 207 6.63 -9.25 -14.53
C ALA A 207 5.43 -8.58 -15.22
N SER A 208 4.43 -8.16 -14.46
CA SER A 208 3.27 -7.42 -14.97
C SER A 208 3.68 -6.08 -15.58
N SER A 209 4.54 -5.33 -14.88
CA SER A 209 5.05 -4.04 -15.33
C SER A 209 5.90 -4.15 -16.59
N LEU A 210 6.83 -5.10 -16.66
CA LEU A 210 7.64 -5.36 -17.87
C LEU A 210 6.76 -5.73 -19.07
N ARG A 211 5.69 -6.49 -18.85
CA ARG A 211 4.72 -6.80 -19.90
C ARG A 211 3.97 -5.56 -20.38
N ALA A 212 3.61 -4.65 -19.47
CA ALA A 212 2.99 -3.37 -19.81
C ALA A 212 3.96 -2.45 -20.57
N VAL A 213 5.24 -2.41 -20.17
CA VAL A 213 6.30 -1.70 -20.91
C VAL A 213 6.43 -2.25 -22.33
N ALA A 214 6.53 -3.57 -22.50
CA ALA A 214 6.72 -4.19 -23.80
C ALA A 214 5.50 -4.04 -24.74
N LYS A 215 4.27 -4.06 -24.19
CA LYS A 215 3.04 -4.01 -25.02
C LYS A 215 2.51 -2.61 -25.25
N PHE A 216 2.67 -1.72 -24.27
CA PHE A 216 2.00 -0.42 -24.24
C PHE A 216 2.96 0.74 -24.08
N SER A 217 4.28 0.49 -24.10
CA SER A 217 5.32 1.50 -23.87
C SER A 217 5.18 2.23 -22.53
N ASN A 218 4.61 1.57 -21.51
CA ASN A 218 4.52 2.13 -20.17
C ASN A 218 5.92 2.25 -19.55
N LYS A 219 6.02 3.02 -18.46
CA LYS A 219 7.25 3.12 -17.64
C LYS A 219 7.21 2.10 -16.50
N MET A 220 8.36 1.80 -15.91
CA MET A 220 8.41 1.00 -14.69
C MET A 220 7.77 1.78 -13.53
N PRO A 221 7.03 1.10 -12.65
CA PRO A 221 6.18 1.76 -11.66
C PRO A 221 6.97 2.42 -10.52
N LEU A 222 6.28 3.30 -9.80
CA LEU A 222 6.56 3.58 -8.41
C LEU A 222 5.70 2.63 -7.56
N ILE A 223 6.32 1.86 -6.66
CA ILE A 223 5.65 0.94 -5.75
C ILE A 223 5.62 1.57 -4.35
N VAL A 224 4.42 1.77 -3.81
CA VAL A 224 4.21 2.24 -2.44
C VAL A 224 3.83 1.03 -1.58
N ILE A 225 4.68 0.69 -0.62
CA ILE A 225 4.45 -0.38 0.33
C ILE A 225 3.90 0.24 1.61
N ALA A 226 2.71 -0.17 2.03
CA ALA A 226 1.99 0.40 3.16
C ALA A 226 1.64 -0.66 4.19
N ASP A 227 1.84 -0.35 5.47
CA ASP A 227 1.61 -1.26 6.59
C ASP A 227 2.47 -2.53 6.55
N ASN A 228 3.63 -2.39 5.96
CA ASN A 228 4.77 -3.31 5.92
C ASN A 228 5.92 -2.64 5.14
N GLY A 229 7.02 -3.34 4.90
CA GLY A 229 8.10 -2.82 4.07
C GLY A 229 9.31 -2.29 4.85
N SER A 230 9.27 -2.23 6.18
CA SER A 230 10.38 -1.70 7.00
C SER A 230 11.36 -2.77 7.49
N GLY A 231 10.99 -4.04 7.38
CA GLY A 231 11.79 -5.15 7.89
C GLY A 231 12.91 -5.62 6.96
N PRO A 232 13.90 -6.36 7.49
CA PRO A 232 14.94 -6.98 6.68
C PRO A 232 14.38 -8.03 5.69
N GLU A 233 13.23 -8.61 5.97
CA GLU A 233 12.48 -9.55 5.11
C GLU A 233 12.01 -8.91 3.80
N ASP A 234 11.72 -7.61 3.80
CA ASP A 234 11.27 -6.86 2.62
C ASP A 234 12.43 -6.50 1.67
N LEU A 235 13.65 -6.46 2.19
CA LEU A 235 14.83 -5.92 1.50
C LEU A 235 15.11 -6.60 0.16
N MET A 236 15.00 -7.94 0.11
CA MET A 236 15.30 -8.69 -1.13
C MET A 236 14.27 -8.38 -2.22
N ALA A 237 13.00 -8.28 -1.85
CA ALA A 237 11.91 -7.95 -2.76
C ALA A 237 12.06 -6.54 -3.35
N ILE A 238 12.39 -5.55 -2.50
CA ILE A 238 12.68 -4.18 -2.94
C ILE A 238 13.87 -4.14 -3.91
N LYS A 239 14.97 -4.80 -3.56
CA LYS A 239 16.15 -4.85 -4.44
C LYS A 239 15.86 -5.53 -5.77
N GLN A 240 15.08 -6.60 -5.78
CA GLN A 240 14.68 -7.30 -7.00
C GLN A 240 13.92 -6.35 -7.95
N GLY A 241 12.92 -5.62 -7.45
CA GLY A 241 12.17 -4.65 -8.26
C GLY A 241 13.04 -3.52 -8.81
N LYS A 242 13.98 -3.02 -8.00
CA LYS A 242 14.94 -1.97 -8.41
C LYS A 242 15.85 -2.40 -9.56
N VAL A 243 16.26 -3.66 -9.63
CA VAL A 243 17.07 -4.19 -10.77
C VAL A 243 16.34 -3.97 -12.09
N HIS A 244 15.02 -3.99 -12.09
CA HIS A 244 14.18 -3.77 -13.27
C HIS A 244 13.70 -2.32 -13.45
N GLY A 245 14.15 -1.39 -12.59
CA GLY A 245 13.85 0.04 -12.71
C GLY A 245 12.58 0.49 -11.98
N ALA A 246 12.00 -0.35 -11.12
CA ALA A 246 10.97 0.11 -10.19
C ALA A 246 11.60 0.95 -9.07
N ASP A 247 10.88 1.99 -8.60
CA ASP A 247 11.21 2.74 -7.41
C ASP A 247 10.23 2.43 -6.30
N PHE A 248 10.63 2.69 -5.05
CA PHE A 248 9.85 2.32 -3.88
C PHE A 248 9.69 3.47 -2.89
N ILE A 249 8.53 3.50 -2.22
CA ILE A 249 8.24 4.29 -1.02
C ILE A 249 7.69 3.33 0.02
N VAL A 250 8.05 3.53 1.30
CA VAL A 250 7.52 2.74 2.42
C VAL A 250 6.82 3.65 3.41
N VAL A 251 5.60 3.25 3.83
CA VAL A 251 4.81 3.89 4.89
C VAL A 251 4.37 2.81 5.86
N ASP A 252 5.03 2.74 7.01
CA ASP A 252 4.89 1.62 7.92
C ASP A 252 5.01 2.07 9.39
N HIS A 253 4.62 1.23 10.32
CA HIS A 253 4.75 1.46 11.75
C HIS A 253 5.35 0.27 12.52
N HIS A 254 5.64 -0.82 11.81
CA HIS A 254 6.28 -1.99 12.39
C HIS A 254 7.72 -1.70 12.81
N GLY A 255 8.13 -2.32 13.95
CA GLY A 255 9.47 -2.18 14.47
C GLY A 255 10.51 -2.98 13.68
N PHE A 256 11.75 -2.49 13.70
CA PHE A 256 12.91 -3.16 13.14
C PHE A 256 14.14 -2.90 14.03
N ASP A 257 15.07 -3.86 14.09
CA ASP A 257 16.28 -3.70 14.90
C ASP A 257 17.29 -2.76 14.25
N LYS A 258 17.39 -2.82 12.92
CA LYS A 258 18.30 -1.99 12.13
C LYS A 258 17.63 -1.55 10.85
N ASP A 259 17.66 -0.26 10.57
CA ASP A 259 17.20 0.28 9.29
C ASP A 259 18.11 -0.19 8.15
N VAL A 260 17.57 -1.06 7.31
CA VAL A 260 18.23 -1.54 6.08
C VAL A 260 17.48 -1.08 4.82
N ILE A 261 16.32 -0.43 4.99
CA ILE A 261 15.37 -0.08 3.92
C ILE A 261 15.54 1.35 3.43
N SER A 262 15.72 2.34 4.32
CA SER A 262 15.70 3.76 3.94
C SER A 262 16.67 4.12 2.80
N LYS A 263 17.81 3.46 2.70
CA LYS A 263 18.78 3.69 1.63
C LYS A 263 18.39 3.08 0.27
N GLU A 264 17.37 2.23 0.26
CA GLU A 264 16.91 1.53 -0.93
C GLU A 264 15.66 2.14 -1.53
N VAL A 265 14.99 3.05 -0.82
CA VAL A 265 13.69 3.63 -1.21
C VAL A 265 13.79 5.16 -1.36
N LEU A 266 12.88 5.76 -2.12
CA LEU A 266 12.85 7.21 -2.33
C LEU A 266 12.39 7.98 -1.08
N ALA A 267 11.46 7.39 -0.33
CA ALA A 267 10.99 7.93 0.94
C ALA A 267 10.58 6.79 1.89
N HIS A 268 10.79 7.00 3.19
CA HIS A 268 10.45 6.04 4.23
C HIS A 268 9.81 6.79 5.42
N ILE A 269 8.53 6.51 5.67
CA ILE A 269 7.77 7.03 6.80
C ILE A 269 7.59 5.88 7.79
N ASN A 270 8.23 5.99 8.97
CA ASN A 270 8.06 5.06 10.06
C ASN A 270 8.50 5.74 11.37
N PRO A 271 7.69 5.69 12.46
CA PRO A 271 8.04 6.27 13.77
C PRO A 271 9.39 5.79 14.32
N HIS A 272 9.76 4.53 14.08
CA HIS A 272 11.03 3.97 14.54
C HIS A 272 12.26 4.64 13.93
N LEU A 273 12.14 5.36 12.80
CA LEU A 273 13.24 6.13 12.19
C LEU A 273 13.58 7.40 12.96
N ILE A 274 12.77 7.77 13.92
CA ILE A 274 12.95 8.95 14.79
C ILE A 274 12.94 8.57 16.26
N ASP A 275 13.25 7.31 16.57
CA ASP A 275 13.32 6.73 17.92
C ASP A 275 11.99 6.81 18.70
N GLU A 276 10.85 6.76 17.99
CA GLU A 276 9.50 6.74 18.56
C GLU A 276 8.82 5.39 18.35
N SER A 277 7.82 5.08 19.18
CA SER A 277 7.08 3.82 19.08
C SER A 277 6.05 3.82 17.95
N GLY A 278 6.07 2.78 17.12
CA GLY A 278 5.02 2.52 16.13
C GLY A 278 3.66 2.14 16.72
N SER A 279 3.57 1.87 18.05
CA SER A 279 2.30 1.54 18.69
C SER A 279 1.38 2.74 18.93
N GLU A 280 1.84 3.98 18.69
CA GLU A 280 1.05 5.21 18.88
C GLU A 280 0.31 5.66 17.62
N LEU A 281 0.72 5.17 16.46
CA LEU A 281 0.14 5.51 15.16
C LEU A 281 0.16 4.27 14.26
N SER A 282 -1.00 3.86 13.74
CA SER A 282 -1.07 2.79 12.76
C SER A 282 -0.69 3.27 11.36
N ALA A 283 -0.36 2.34 10.46
CA ALA A 283 -0.02 2.69 9.08
C ALA A 283 -1.17 3.37 8.34
N GLY A 284 -2.43 2.98 8.61
CA GLY A 284 -3.60 3.66 8.05
C GLY A 284 -3.75 5.10 8.50
N MET A 285 -3.40 5.41 9.76
CA MET A 285 -3.32 6.79 10.22
C MET A 285 -2.25 7.58 9.46
N LEU A 286 -1.06 7.00 9.29
CA LEU A 286 0.04 7.62 8.54
C LEU A 286 -0.34 7.81 7.06
N CYS A 287 -0.99 6.82 6.43
CA CYS A 287 -1.42 6.90 5.04
C CYS A 287 -2.55 7.91 4.82
N VAL A 288 -3.47 8.10 5.78
CA VAL A 288 -4.48 9.16 5.73
C VAL A 288 -3.82 10.54 5.77
N GLU A 289 -2.84 10.75 6.65
CA GLU A 289 -2.10 12.00 6.67
C GLU A 289 -1.32 12.21 5.36
N LEU A 290 -0.61 11.17 4.85
CA LEU A 290 0.10 11.26 3.57
C LEU A 290 -0.84 11.56 2.40
N ALA A 291 -2.02 10.96 2.36
CA ALA A 291 -3.03 11.24 1.34
C ALA A 291 -3.39 12.72 1.27
N ARG A 292 -3.47 13.41 2.41
CA ARG A 292 -3.71 14.86 2.48
C ARG A 292 -2.52 15.68 1.97
N PHE A 293 -1.28 15.24 2.19
CA PHE A 293 -0.11 15.88 1.61
C PHE A 293 -0.02 15.67 0.09
N ILE A 294 -0.46 14.51 -0.41
CA ILE A 294 -0.57 14.25 -1.86
C ILE A 294 -1.62 15.15 -2.49
N ARG A 295 -2.83 15.23 -1.87
CA ARG A 295 -3.95 16.04 -2.32
C ARG A 295 -4.74 16.55 -1.11
N LYS A 296 -4.67 17.86 -0.84
CA LYS A 296 -5.22 18.50 0.36
C LYS A 296 -6.73 18.28 0.56
N ASP A 297 -7.48 18.26 -0.54
CA ASP A 297 -8.94 18.13 -0.59
C ASP A 297 -9.40 16.69 -0.84
N THR A 298 -8.60 15.69 -0.41
CA THR A 298 -8.99 14.30 -0.49
C THR A 298 -10.20 14.02 0.41
N GLU A 299 -11.28 13.58 -0.21
CA GLU A 299 -12.56 13.32 0.47
C GLU A 299 -12.65 11.89 1.04
N ASN A 300 -13.57 11.70 1.99
CA ASN A 300 -13.94 10.38 2.57
C ASN A 300 -12.77 9.58 3.19
N ILE A 301 -11.75 10.24 3.74
CA ILE A 301 -10.61 9.55 4.38
C ILE A 301 -10.50 9.76 5.89
N ILE A 302 -11.18 10.78 6.46
CA ILE A 302 -11.02 11.17 7.87
C ILE A 302 -11.38 10.03 8.83
N GLN A 303 -12.49 9.30 8.54
CA GLN A 303 -12.94 8.16 9.33
C GLN A 303 -11.99 6.97 9.24
N ILE A 304 -11.21 6.87 8.16
CA ILE A 304 -10.28 5.76 7.92
C ILE A 304 -9.18 5.73 8.97
N ALA A 305 -8.63 6.89 9.35
CA ALA A 305 -7.61 6.98 10.39
C ALA A 305 -8.09 6.42 11.73
N ALA A 306 -9.31 6.80 12.14
CA ALA A 306 -9.89 6.27 13.38
C ALA A 306 -10.21 4.77 13.29
N MET A 307 -10.65 4.30 12.13
CA MET A 307 -10.93 2.88 11.90
C MET A 307 -9.67 2.03 11.96
N ALA A 308 -8.61 2.45 11.27
CA ALA A 308 -7.29 1.83 11.29
C ALA A 308 -6.73 1.75 12.72
N GLY A 309 -6.82 2.84 13.46
CA GLY A 309 -6.37 2.88 14.86
C GLY A 309 -7.14 1.93 15.77
N TYR A 310 -8.44 1.69 15.54
CA TYR A 310 -9.18 0.66 16.29
C TYR A 310 -8.80 -0.76 15.87
N ALA A 311 -8.51 -0.98 14.59
CA ALA A 311 -8.03 -2.27 14.11
C ALA A 311 -6.75 -2.69 14.84
N ASP A 312 -5.82 -1.75 14.98
CA ASP A 312 -4.50 -1.95 15.59
C ASP A 312 -4.43 -1.67 17.09
N LYS A 313 -5.60 -1.48 17.73
CA LYS A 313 -5.69 -1.24 19.18
C LYS A 313 -4.88 -0.02 19.66
N ILE A 314 -4.72 1.01 18.81
CA ILE A 314 -4.02 2.26 19.16
C ILE A 314 -4.73 2.97 20.35
N ASP A 315 -6.02 2.74 20.55
CA ASP A 315 -6.78 3.24 21.69
C ASP A 315 -6.26 2.76 23.04
N LEU A 316 -5.51 1.64 23.08
CA LEU A 316 -4.85 1.12 24.29
C LEU A 316 -3.48 1.77 24.54
N ALA A 317 -2.71 2.03 23.48
CA ALA A 317 -1.34 2.58 23.59
C ALA A 317 -1.35 4.13 23.61
N ALA A 318 -2.18 4.77 22.78
CA ALA A 318 -2.24 6.22 22.62
C ALA A 318 -3.69 6.73 22.64
N PRO A 319 -4.41 6.65 23.78
CA PRO A 319 -5.84 6.98 23.87
C PRO A 319 -6.17 8.42 23.47
N GLU A 320 -5.30 9.38 23.73
CA GLU A 320 -5.55 10.79 23.38
C GLU A 320 -5.42 11.02 21.86
N THR A 321 -4.45 10.41 21.21
CA THR A 321 -4.32 10.42 19.74
C THR A 321 -5.55 9.80 19.10
N MET A 322 -5.97 8.64 19.59
CA MET A 322 -7.15 7.95 19.08
C MET A 322 -8.43 8.77 19.27
N LYS A 323 -8.60 9.43 20.43
CA LYS A 323 -9.73 10.30 20.71
C LYS A 323 -9.80 11.51 19.77
N ALA A 324 -8.65 12.06 19.38
CA ALA A 324 -8.59 13.17 18.43
C ALA A 324 -9.07 12.74 17.03
N TYR A 325 -8.61 11.60 16.52
CA TYR A 325 -9.09 11.05 15.24
C TYR A 325 -10.57 10.65 15.31
N LEU A 326 -11.02 10.02 16.41
CA LEU A 326 -12.43 9.69 16.60
C LEU A 326 -13.31 10.92 16.54
N LYS A 327 -12.94 12.01 17.22
CA LYS A 327 -13.71 13.28 17.20
C LYS A 327 -13.86 13.82 15.78
N SER A 328 -12.87 13.64 14.93
CA SER A 328 -12.92 14.03 13.51
C SER A 328 -13.84 13.09 12.72
N ALA A 329 -13.78 11.78 12.96
CA ALA A 329 -14.64 10.79 12.32
C ALA A 329 -16.15 10.95 12.74
N GLU A 330 -16.42 11.31 13.99
CA GLU A 330 -17.78 11.56 14.49
C GLU A 330 -18.47 12.70 13.75
N LYS A 331 -17.76 13.72 13.32
CA LYS A 331 -18.31 14.81 12.49
C LYS A 331 -18.81 14.31 11.14
N GLU A 332 -18.23 13.23 10.63
CA GLU A 332 -18.63 12.55 9.40
C GLU A 332 -19.69 11.45 9.64
N GLY A 333 -20.15 11.30 10.89
CA GLY A 333 -21.19 10.34 11.28
C GLY A 333 -20.67 8.94 11.63
N TYR A 334 -19.37 8.81 11.94
CA TYR A 334 -18.73 7.54 12.29
C TYR A 334 -18.38 7.50 13.78
N GLY A 335 -19.24 6.89 14.60
CA GLY A 335 -18.95 6.65 16.01
C GLY A 335 -18.13 5.38 16.24
N LYS A 336 -17.56 5.25 17.46
CA LYS A 336 -16.66 4.12 17.86
C LYS A 336 -17.22 2.74 17.49
N THR A 337 -18.49 2.46 17.82
CA THR A 337 -19.11 1.15 17.56
C THR A 337 -19.15 0.83 16.07
N LEU A 338 -19.57 1.80 15.24
CA LEU A 338 -19.63 1.61 13.79
C LEU A 338 -18.25 1.38 13.21
N LEU A 339 -17.24 2.16 13.61
CA LEU A 339 -15.87 1.99 13.15
C LEU A 339 -15.30 0.62 13.51
N SER A 340 -15.51 0.16 14.75
CA SER A 340 -15.10 -1.18 15.19
C SER A 340 -15.81 -2.30 14.42
N ASP A 341 -17.08 -2.12 14.09
CA ASP A 341 -17.83 -3.10 13.32
C ASP A 341 -17.41 -3.12 11.85
N ILE A 342 -17.10 -1.97 11.24
CA ILE A 342 -16.52 -1.89 9.89
C ILE A 342 -15.17 -2.60 9.86
N SER A 343 -14.27 -2.29 10.82
CA SER A 343 -12.97 -2.94 10.94
C SER A 343 -13.08 -4.46 11.02
N LEU A 344 -14.00 -4.96 11.85
CA LEU A 344 -14.27 -6.38 11.97
C LEU A 344 -14.71 -7.01 10.64
N VAL A 345 -15.58 -6.32 9.89
CA VAL A 345 -16.06 -6.80 8.59
C VAL A 345 -14.94 -6.78 7.55
N ILE A 346 -14.10 -5.75 7.52
CA ILE A 346 -12.94 -5.68 6.62
C ILE A 346 -11.99 -6.84 6.90
N ASP A 347 -11.65 -7.10 8.16
CA ASP A 347 -10.80 -8.24 8.54
C ASP A 347 -11.37 -9.59 8.10
N TYR A 348 -12.69 -9.76 8.21
CA TYR A 348 -13.34 -10.97 7.71
C TYR A 348 -13.28 -11.06 6.19
N VAL A 349 -13.67 -9.99 5.48
CA VAL A 349 -13.72 -9.94 4.02
C VAL A 349 -12.34 -10.12 3.42
N SER A 350 -11.30 -9.52 4.00
CA SER A 350 -9.90 -9.66 3.55
C SER A 350 -9.45 -11.12 3.45
N THR A 351 -9.97 -12.00 4.34
CA THR A 351 -9.67 -13.44 4.26
C THR A 351 -10.32 -14.14 3.07
N LYS A 352 -11.39 -13.58 2.52
CA LYS A 352 -12.17 -14.14 1.41
C LYS A 352 -11.73 -13.57 0.06
N LEU A 353 -11.29 -12.31 0.04
CA LEU A 353 -10.79 -11.62 -1.15
C LEU A 353 -9.29 -11.81 -1.36
N ARG A 354 -8.69 -12.72 -0.67
CA ARG A 354 -7.24 -12.98 -0.68
C ARG A 354 -6.65 -12.95 -2.09
N PHE A 355 -5.70 -12.02 -2.33
CA PHE A 355 -5.02 -11.80 -3.61
C PHE A 355 -5.87 -11.22 -4.74
N MET A 356 -7.12 -10.84 -4.49
CA MET A 356 -7.98 -10.16 -5.44
C MET A 356 -7.97 -8.65 -5.19
N GLU A 357 -7.95 -7.87 -6.25
CA GLU A 357 -8.01 -6.39 -6.14
C GLU A 357 -9.38 -5.92 -5.62
N CYS A 358 -10.46 -6.40 -6.21
CA CYS A 358 -11.87 -6.16 -5.82
C CYS A 358 -12.17 -4.73 -5.36
N ARG A 359 -11.74 -3.71 -6.13
CA ARG A 359 -11.89 -2.29 -5.81
C ARG A 359 -13.33 -1.94 -5.43
N GLU A 360 -14.29 -2.30 -6.25
CA GLU A 360 -15.71 -1.93 -6.09
C GLU A 360 -16.33 -2.50 -4.82
N TYR A 361 -15.88 -3.70 -4.39
CA TYR A 361 -16.36 -4.28 -3.14
C TYR A 361 -15.75 -3.58 -1.92
N ILE A 362 -14.47 -3.26 -2.01
CA ILE A 362 -13.73 -2.56 -0.94
C ILE A 362 -14.26 -1.13 -0.78
N GLU A 363 -14.56 -0.41 -1.85
CA GLU A 363 -15.17 0.92 -1.81
C GLU A 363 -16.45 0.95 -0.97
N VAL A 364 -17.32 -0.06 -1.08
CA VAL A 364 -18.52 -0.18 -0.26
C VAL A 364 -18.17 -0.28 1.23
N LEU A 365 -17.13 -1.03 1.60
CA LEU A 365 -16.70 -1.15 3.00
C LEU A 365 -16.13 0.18 3.55
N PHE A 366 -15.63 1.04 2.69
CA PHE A 366 -15.16 2.39 3.04
C PHE A 366 -16.20 3.49 2.91
N GLY A 367 -17.47 3.14 2.65
CA GLY A 367 -18.62 4.07 2.68
C GLY A 367 -19.02 4.62 1.33
N GLU A 368 -18.76 3.88 0.25
CA GLU A 368 -19.11 4.28 -1.11
C GLU A 368 -20.05 3.27 -1.80
N PRO A 369 -21.35 3.46 -1.64
CA PRO A 369 -22.05 4.51 -0.84
C PRO A 369 -22.27 4.13 0.63
N LYS A 370 -22.41 5.14 1.50
CA LYS A 370 -22.59 4.96 2.97
C LYS A 370 -23.78 4.07 3.34
N ASP A 371 -24.87 4.09 2.58
CA ASP A 371 -26.04 3.27 2.87
C ASP A 371 -25.77 1.78 2.67
N LYS A 372 -25.07 1.41 1.61
CA LYS A 372 -24.63 0.04 1.38
C LYS A 372 -23.65 -0.43 2.45
N GLN A 373 -22.71 0.41 2.86
CA GLN A 373 -21.78 0.11 3.96
C GLN A 373 -22.56 -0.24 5.24
N LYS A 374 -23.49 0.64 5.65
CA LYS A 374 -24.29 0.42 6.87
C LYS A 374 -25.12 -0.87 6.79
N ALA A 375 -25.77 -1.12 5.66
CA ALA A 375 -26.53 -2.34 5.44
C ALA A 375 -25.66 -3.59 5.53
N LEU A 376 -24.50 -3.58 4.87
CA LEU A 376 -23.55 -4.69 4.87
C LEU A 376 -22.97 -4.95 6.27
N VAL A 377 -22.55 -3.90 6.97
CA VAL A 377 -21.98 -4.00 8.32
C VAL A 377 -23.01 -4.48 9.32
N ASN A 378 -24.25 -3.96 9.28
CA ASN A 378 -25.34 -4.41 10.16
C ASN A 378 -25.68 -5.89 9.96
N LEU A 379 -25.54 -6.40 8.74
CA LEU A 379 -25.76 -7.82 8.43
C LEU A 379 -24.58 -8.68 8.91
N MET A 380 -23.34 -8.26 8.61
CA MET A 380 -22.17 -9.11 8.77
C MET A 380 -21.56 -9.06 10.17
N ALA A 381 -21.54 -7.91 10.84
CA ALA A 381 -20.87 -7.79 12.12
C ALA A 381 -21.46 -8.72 13.21
N PRO A 382 -22.78 -8.90 13.37
CA PRO A 382 -23.34 -9.87 14.32
C PRO A 382 -22.94 -11.32 13.99
N TYR A 383 -22.94 -11.69 12.71
CA TYR A 383 -22.51 -13.02 12.26
C TYR A 383 -21.04 -13.29 12.60
N ILE A 384 -20.16 -12.32 12.37
CA ILE A 384 -18.73 -12.46 12.64
C ILE A 384 -18.46 -12.52 14.15
N LYS A 385 -19.18 -11.70 14.96
CA LYS A 385 -19.11 -11.75 16.43
C LYS A 385 -19.54 -13.11 16.98
N ASP A 386 -20.54 -13.75 16.38
CA ASP A 386 -20.95 -15.11 16.75
C ASP A 386 -19.87 -16.15 16.39
N LEU A 387 -19.22 -16.00 15.22
CA LEU A 387 -18.07 -16.84 14.86
C LEU A 387 -16.90 -16.68 15.83
N ASP A 388 -16.60 -15.45 16.26
CA ASP A 388 -15.54 -15.18 17.26
C ASP A 388 -15.88 -15.82 18.62
N ALA A 389 -17.13 -15.70 19.06
CA ALA A 389 -17.60 -16.31 20.32
C ALA A 389 -17.50 -17.85 20.29
N LYS A 390 -17.88 -18.47 19.18
CA LYS A 390 -17.74 -19.90 18.94
C LYS A 390 -16.25 -20.30 18.87
N GLY A 391 -15.45 -19.53 18.15
CA GLY A 391 -14.01 -19.74 18.04
C GLY A 391 -13.33 -19.67 19.39
N LEU A 392 -13.68 -18.69 20.24
CA LEU A 392 -13.16 -18.57 21.60
C LEU A 392 -13.54 -19.78 22.45
N ALA A 393 -14.81 -20.21 22.43
CA ALA A 393 -15.28 -21.35 23.23
C ALA A 393 -14.53 -22.65 22.85
N ILE A 394 -14.38 -22.91 21.54
CA ILE A 394 -13.63 -24.06 21.03
C ILE A 394 -12.14 -23.94 21.39
N GLY A 395 -11.56 -22.75 21.18
CA GLY A 395 -10.16 -22.48 21.47
C GLY A 395 -9.80 -22.69 22.94
N LYS A 396 -10.65 -22.25 23.86
CA LYS A 396 -10.50 -22.48 25.31
C LYS A 396 -10.47 -23.96 25.65
N SER A 397 -11.35 -24.75 25.06
CA SER A 397 -11.47 -26.19 25.34
C SER A 397 -10.30 -27.01 24.78
N ASN A 398 -9.58 -26.48 23.77
CA ASN A 398 -8.49 -27.18 23.10
C ASN A 398 -7.10 -26.55 23.33
N SER A 399 -7.02 -25.50 24.13
CA SER A 399 -5.74 -24.93 24.53
C SER A 399 -5.18 -25.62 25.76
N SER A 400 -3.86 -25.76 25.83
CA SER A 400 -3.12 -26.23 26.99
C SER A 400 -2.28 -25.10 27.57
N THR A 401 -2.01 -25.17 28.88
CA THR A 401 -1.14 -24.20 29.56
C THR A 401 -0.10 -24.94 30.40
N GLU A 402 1.14 -24.47 30.35
CA GLU A 402 2.25 -24.90 31.16
C GLU A 402 3.03 -23.69 31.71
N VAL A 403 3.85 -23.87 32.74
CA VAL A 403 4.71 -22.82 33.27
C VAL A 403 6.13 -23.09 32.84
N LEU A 404 6.73 -22.14 32.12
CA LEU A 404 8.12 -22.18 31.66
C LEU A 404 8.89 -21.05 32.35
N GLY A 405 9.76 -21.38 33.30
CA GLY A 405 10.41 -20.38 34.14
C GLY A 405 9.37 -19.54 34.92
N LYS A 406 9.31 -18.25 34.66
CA LYS A 406 8.32 -17.31 35.25
C LYS A 406 7.13 -17.00 34.34
N ILE A 407 7.07 -17.61 33.15
CA ILE A 407 6.10 -17.30 32.11
C ILE A 407 5.03 -18.39 32.05
N THR A 408 3.77 -18.01 32.00
CA THR A 408 2.69 -18.91 31.61
C THR A 408 2.72 -19.05 30.10
N PHE A 409 2.91 -20.27 29.60
CA PHE A 409 2.90 -20.58 28.17
C PHE A 409 1.61 -21.31 27.83
N GLN A 410 0.83 -20.70 26.90
CA GLN A 410 -0.41 -21.28 26.40
C GLN A 410 -0.22 -21.69 24.94
N THR A 411 -0.65 -22.91 24.60
CA THR A 411 -0.56 -23.44 23.24
C THR A 411 -1.90 -23.93 22.72
N ILE A 412 -2.09 -23.84 21.40
CA ILE A 412 -3.24 -24.39 20.70
C ILE A 412 -2.79 -24.89 19.31
N ASP A 413 -3.21 -26.11 18.92
CA ASP A 413 -3.12 -26.55 17.55
C ASP A 413 -4.26 -25.94 16.74
N VAL A 414 -3.92 -24.93 15.91
CA VAL A 414 -4.91 -24.16 15.15
C VAL A 414 -5.64 -25.00 14.13
N ASN A 415 -4.91 -25.87 13.42
CA ASN A 415 -5.48 -26.69 12.36
C ASN A 415 -6.40 -27.77 12.88
N ALA A 416 -6.03 -28.41 13.99
CA ALA A 416 -6.86 -29.44 14.63
C ALA A 416 -8.09 -28.82 15.32
N THR A 417 -7.95 -27.58 15.84
CA THR A 417 -9.01 -26.91 16.62
C THR A 417 -10.07 -26.26 15.72
N PHE A 418 -9.70 -25.64 14.60
CA PHE A 418 -10.58 -24.85 13.76
C PHE A 418 -10.83 -25.36 12.33
N PRO A 419 -10.90 -26.68 12.06
CA PRO A 419 -11.00 -27.19 10.69
C PRO A 419 -12.30 -26.79 9.96
N GLY A 420 -13.36 -26.50 10.71
CA GLY A 420 -14.67 -26.13 10.16
C GLY A 420 -14.85 -24.63 9.85
N PHE A 421 -13.92 -23.78 10.26
CA PHE A 421 -14.04 -22.33 10.08
C PHE A 421 -13.35 -21.83 8.79
N GLY A 422 -12.69 -22.72 8.04
CA GLY A 422 -11.89 -22.31 6.91
C GLY A 422 -10.78 -21.34 7.33
N PHE A 423 -10.71 -20.18 6.69
CA PHE A 423 -9.70 -19.18 7.00
C PHE A 423 -10.14 -18.14 8.06
N PHE A 424 -11.27 -18.36 8.73
CA PHE A 424 -11.73 -17.45 9.79
C PHE A 424 -12.23 -18.26 11.01
N PRO A 425 -11.88 -17.79 12.25
CA PRO A 425 -10.98 -16.65 12.49
C PRO A 425 -9.56 -16.93 11.96
N LYS A 426 -8.86 -15.87 11.50
CA LYS A 426 -7.43 -15.98 11.14
C LYS A 426 -6.64 -16.55 12.33
N PRO A 427 -5.55 -17.31 12.11
CA PRO A 427 -4.73 -17.85 13.20
C PRO A 427 -4.33 -16.79 14.24
N GLY A 428 -3.86 -15.62 13.81
CA GLY A 428 -3.50 -14.53 14.71
C GLY A 428 -4.67 -14.01 15.53
N ARG A 429 -5.88 -13.94 14.96
CA ARG A 429 -7.10 -13.55 15.68
C ARG A 429 -7.51 -14.61 16.71
N SER A 430 -7.50 -15.88 16.35
CA SER A 430 -7.80 -16.98 17.27
C SER A 430 -6.88 -16.96 18.48
N VAL A 431 -5.57 -16.81 18.22
CA VAL A 431 -4.56 -16.71 19.29
C VAL A 431 -4.79 -15.49 20.16
N SER A 432 -5.11 -14.33 19.59
CA SER A 432 -5.44 -13.11 20.35
C SER A 432 -6.66 -13.31 21.24
N LEU A 433 -7.74 -13.92 20.74
CA LEU A 433 -8.98 -14.15 21.51
C LEU A 433 -8.73 -15.03 22.73
N ILE A 434 -7.99 -16.14 22.58
CA ILE A 434 -7.70 -17.03 23.72
C ILE A 434 -6.66 -16.42 24.68
N HIS A 435 -5.68 -15.67 24.16
CA HIS A 435 -4.71 -14.93 24.96
C HIS A 435 -5.39 -13.88 25.86
N ASP A 436 -6.17 -12.98 25.26
CA ASP A 436 -6.89 -11.92 25.97
C ASP A 436 -7.88 -12.50 26.99
N ASN A 437 -8.51 -13.62 26.65
CA ASN A 437 -9.43 -14.30 27.57
C ASN A 437 -8.70 -14.89 28.78
N LEU A 438 -7.59 -15.61 28.59
CA LEU A 438 -6.82 -16.19 29.68
C LEU A 438 -6.26 -15.11 30.60
N GLN A 439 -5.74 -14.01 30.03
CA GLN A 439 -5.24 -12.85 30.76
C GLN A 439 -6.33 -12.24 31.67
N LYS A 440 -7.55 -12.07 31.14
CA LYS A 440 -8.67 -11.49 31.87
C LYS A 440 -9.21 -12.43 32.96
N GLU A 441 -9.45 -13.71 32.64
CA GLU A 441 -10.07 -14.66 33.56
C GLU A 441 -9.14 -15.06 34.70
N LYS A 442 -7.87 -15.35 34.44
CA LYS A 442 -6.90 -15.82 35.45
C LYS A 442 -5.96 -14.73 35.95
N LYS A 443 -6.10 -13.47 35.45
CA LYS A 443 -5.23 -12.33 35.82
C LYS A 443 -3.74 -12.66 35.66
N VAL A 444 -3.39 -13.43 34.62
CA VAL A 444 -2.01 -13.77 34.31
C VAL A 444 -1.33 -12.52 33.74
N THR A 445 -0.24 -12.10 34.34
CA THR A 445 0.53 -10.92 33.92
C THR A 445 1.59 -11.29 32.88
N SER A 446 2.35 -12.37 33.11
CA SER A 446 3.41 -12.83 32.20
C SER A 446 2.92 -14.04 31.41
N LEU A 447 2.45 -13.78 30.18
CA LEU A 447 1.80 -14.76 29.31
C LEU A 447 2.37 -14.72 27.89
N VAL A 448 2.69 -15.90 27.34
CA VAL A 448 2.95 -16.12 25.93
C VAL A 448 1.95 -17.14 25.42
N THR A 449 1.26 -16.84 24.34
CA THR A 449 0.31 -17.75 23.67
C THR A 449 0.78 -18.04 22.25
N ALA A 450 0.87 -19.33 21.90
CA ALA A 450 1.30 -19.80 20.58
C ALA A 450 0.21 -20.64 19.90
N GLY A 451 -0.18 -20.23 18.71
CA GLY A 451 -1.01 -21.01 17.79
C GLY A 451 -0.13 -21.78 16.81
N ILE A 452 -0.10 -23.09 16.98
CA ILE A 452 0.80 -23.98 16.24
C ILE A 452 0.09 -24.51 15.02
N MET A 453 0.75 -24.45 13.87
CA MET A 453 0.32 -24.97 12.58
C MET A 453 1.41 -25.89 12.00
N PRO A 454 1.15 -26.64 10.94
CA PRO A 454 2.16 -27.55 10.37
C PRO A 454 3.45 -26.87 9.89
N THR A 455 3.35 -25.62 9.41
CA THR A 455 4.46 -24.85 8.80
C THR A 455 4.68 -23.48 9.40
N ALA A 456 3.93 -23.14 10.45
CA ALA A 456 4.00 -21.80 11.05
C ALA A 456 3.58 -21.82 12.54
N ILE A 457 4.03 -20.83 13.28
CA ILE A 457 3.55 -20.53 14.64
C ILE A 457 3.21 -19.04 14.68
N THR A 458 2.00 -18.70 15.12
CA THR A 458 1.60 -17.32 15.42
C THR A 458 1.58 -17.11 16.94
N MET A 459 2.05 -15.95 17.40
CA MET A 459 2.29 -15.71 18.83
C MET A 459 1.75 -14.36 19.29
N ARG A 460 1.36 -14.34 20.56
CA ARG A 460 1.05 -13.14 21.32
C ARG A 460 1.71 -13.22 22.69
N ALA A 461 2.22 -12.10 23.18
CA ALA A 461 2.83 -12.02 24.51
C ALA A 461 2.39 -10.76 25.24
N THR A 462 2.31 -10.82 26.56
CA THR A 462 2.18 -9.63 27.42
C THR A 462 3.53 -8.90 27.51
N ASN A 463 3.51 -7.61 27.82
CA ASN A 463 4.75 -6.84 27.99
C ASN A 463 5.62 -7.39 29.12
N GLU A 464 4.99 -7.87 30.19
CA GLU A 464 5.65 -8.43 31.37
C GLU A 464 6.35 -9.77 31.11
N ALA A 465 6.04 -10.43 29.99
CA ALA A 465 6.75 -11.64 29.56
C ALA A 465 8.15 -11.35 28.98
N ASP A 466 8.43 -10.09 28.63
CA ASP A 466 9.65 -9.64 27.94
C ASP A 466 10.03 -10.50 26.70
N PHE A 467 9.02 -11.03 26.06
CA PHE A 467 9.16 -11.86 24.87
C PHE A 467 9.41 -10.98 23.64
N SER A 468 10.26 -11.46 22.72
CA SER A 468 10.50 -10.81 21.43
C SER A 468 10.40 -11.81 20.30
N VAL A 469 9.50 -11.56 19.34
CA VAL A 469 9.39 -12.36 18.10
C VAL A 469 10.71 -12.32 17.32
N HIS A 470 11.33 -11.16 17.20
CA HIS A 470 12.62 -11.00 16.49
C HIS A 470 13.73 -11.76 17.22
N GLY A 471 13.81 -11.66 18.56
CA GLY A 471 14.76 -12.43 19.36
C GLY A 471 14.59 -13.94 19.21
N LEU A 472 13.34 -14.42 19.16
CA LEU A 472 13.02 -15.82 18.87
C LEU A 472 13.50 -16.24 17.47
N ILE A 473 13.24 -15.44 16.44
CA ILE A 473 13.67 -15.73 15.07
C ILE A 473 15.19 -15.91 15.02
N GLU A 474 15.95 -14.98 15.59
CA GLU A 474 17.40 -15.06 15.63
C GLU A 474 17.93 -16.26 16.44
N PHE A 475 17.26 -16.59 17.55
CA PHE A 475 17.58 -17.78 18.34
C PHE A 475 17.36 -19.06 17.55
N LEU A 476 16.19 -19.20 16.89
CA LEU A 476 15.83 -20.39 16.11
C LEU A 476 16.68 -20.54 14.85
N LYS A 477 17.03 -19.47 14.16
CA LYS A 477 17.97 -19.50 13.01
C LYS A 477 19.33 -20.09 13.39
N LYS A 478 19.81 -19.81 14.62
CA LYS A 478 21.08 -20.35 15.13
C LYS A 478 20.93 -21.79 15.60
N LYS A 479 19.82 -22.11 16.27
CA LYS A 479 19.58 -23.42 16.86
C LYS A 479 19.17 -24.49 15.85
N THR A 480 18.33 -24.10 14.88
CA THR A 480 17.76 -25.00 13.86
C THR A 480 17.97 -24.39 12.46
N PRO A 481 19.21 -24.26 11.97
CA PRO A 481 19.50 -23.55 10.71
C PRO A 481 18.87 -24.22 9.48
N ASP A 482 18.64 -25.52 9.54
CA ASP A 482 17.99 -26.33 8.51
C ASP A 482 16.45 -26.28 8.54
N ALA A 483 15.86 -25.57 9.50
CA ALA A 483 14.42 -25.35 9.55
C ALA A 483 13.96 -24.20 8.61
N PHE A 484 14.86 -23.43 8.04
CA PHE A 484 14.57 -22.28 7.17
C PHE A 484 13.59 -21.29 7.81
N ILE A 485 13.92 -20.88 9.06
CA ILE A 485 13.07 -19.98 9.82
C ILE A 485 12.95 -18.63 9.11
N SER A 486 11.72 -18.21 8.87
CA SER A 486 11.34 -16.90 8.39
C SER A 486 10.18 -16.38 9.21
N GLY A 487 9.97 -15.06 9.25
CA GLY A 487 8.85 -14.48 9.99
C GLY A 487 9.09 -13.02 10.34
N GLY A 488 8.13 -12.43 11.06
CA GLY A 488 8.17 -11.02 11.46
C GLY A 488 6.94 -10.64 12.29
N GLY A 489 6.76 -9.34 12.48
CA GLY A 489 5.68 -8.73 13.24
C GLY A 489 6.18 -7.75 14.29
N HIS A 490 5.32 -7.40 15.24
CA HIS A 490 5.68 -6.59 16.40
C HIS A 490 6.48 -7.39 17.45
N LYS A 491 7.18 -6.70 18.36
CA LYS A 491 7.92 -7.34 19.44
C LYS A 491 7.11 -8.45 20.12
N ASN A 492 5.86 -8.16 20.52
CA ASN A 492 5.00 -9.04 21.32
C ASN A 492 3.94 -9.80 20.51
N ALA A 493 3.93 -9.64 19.17
CA ALA A 493 2.89 -10.20 18.33
C ALA A 493 3.41 -10.45 16.91
N GLY A 494 3.53 -11.70 16.51
CA GLY A 494 4.01 -12.03 15.17
C GLY A 494 3.84 -13.48 14.82
N ALA A 495 4.46 -13.87 13.72
CA ALA A 495 4.45 -15.24 13.24
C ALA A 495 5.83 -15.65 12.72
N ILE A 496 6.11 -16.93 12.82
CA ILE A 496 7.27 -17.57 12.18
C ILE A 496 6.78 -18.68 11.25
N SER A 497 7.50 -18.93 10.18
CA SER A 497 7.32 -20.07 9.27
C SER A 497 8.58 -20.94 9.26
N PHE A 498 8.38 -22.23 8.96
CA PHE A 498 9.45 -23.23 8.97
C PHE A 498 9.06 -24.45 8.10
N LEU A 499 10.02 -25.31 7.82
CA LEU A 499 9.77 -26.54 7.09
C LEU A 499 8.94 -27.54 7.94
N PRO A 500 7.91 -28.19 7.36
CA PRO A 500 6.95 -29.02 8.10
C PRO A 500 7.59 -30.12 8.98
N TYR A 501 8.63 -30.77 8.48
CA TYR A 501 9.32 -31.86 9.18
C TYR A 501 10.18 -31.38 10.37
N LYS A 502 10.36 -30.07 10.52
CA LYS A 502 11.08 -29.42 11.64
C LYS A 502 10.15 -28.88 12.73
N LYS A 503 8.83 -29.10 12.60
CA LYS A 503 7.84 -28.58 13.53
C LYS A 503 8.20 -28.85 15.01
N ASP A 504 8.52 -30.11 15.32
CA ASP A 504 8.77 -30.50 16.73
C ASP A 504 10.05 -29.83 17.28
N GLU A 505 11.13 -29.78 16.49
CA GLU A 505 12.38 -29.11 16.86
C GLU A 505 12.17 -27.60 17.06
N VAL A 506 11.35 -26.95 16.23
CA VAL A 506 11.02 -25.53 16.34
C VAL A 506 10.18 -25.26 17.59
N VAL A 507 9.19 -26.09 17.88
CA VAL A 507 8.36 -25.99 19.09
C VAL A 507 9.19 -26.18 20.36
N GLU A 508 10.10 -27.14 20.40
CA GLU A 508 11.05 -27.34 21.51
C GLU A 508 11.98 -26.12 21.65
N GLY A 509 12.49 -25.57 20.55
CA GLY A 509 13.28 -24.35 20.56
C GLY A 509 12.52 -23.14 21.09
N LEU A 510 11.24 -22.99 20.74
CA LEU A 510 10.36 -21.96 21.28
C LEU A 510 10.22 -22.08 22.80
N LYS A 511 9.97 -23.30 23.30
CA LYS A 511 9.88 -23.56 24.76
C LYS A 511 11.18 -23.23 25.50
N GLU A 512 12.31 -23.63 24.95
CA GLU A 512 13.63 -23.31 25.51
C GLU A 512 13.87 -21.79 25.51
N PHE A 513 13.55 -21.08 24.41
CA PHE A 513 13.65 -19.63 24.36
C PHE A 513 12.84 -18.96 25.49
N ILE A 514 11.57 -19.38 25.65
CA ILE A 514 10.67 -18.85 26.68
C ILE A 514 11.21 -19.17 28.09
N SER A 515 11.76 -20.37 28.30
CA SER A 515 12.29 -20.78 29.64
C SER A 515 13.50 -19.97 30.06
N ASN A 516 14.21 -19.36 29.12
CA ASN A 516 15.42 -18.56 29.37
C ASN A 516 15.14 -17.05 29.53
N LEU A 517 13.87 -16.61 29.40
CA LEU A 517 13.42 -15.25 29.67
C LEU A 517 13.19 -15.08 31.21
#